data_e11d8dd17f628918e81b92fff7f2ef93
#
_entry.id   e11d8dd17f628918e81b92fff7f2ef93
#
_cell.length_a   1.000
_cell.length_b   1.000
_cell.length_c   1.000
_cell.angle_alpha   90.00
_cell.angle_beta   90.00
_cell.angle_gamma   90.00
#
_symmetry.space_group_name_H-M   'P 1'
#
loop_
_entity.id
_entity.type
_entity.pdbx_description
1 polymer ?
#
loop_
_entity_poly.entity_id
_entity_poly.type
_entity_poly.pdbx_seq_one_letter_code
_entity_poly.pdbx_strand_id
1 'polypeptide(L)'
;MFILSDDHRYDAMSFLGHQFAETPHLDSLASNGVHFENAFVTTSLCSPSRASILTGLYTFRHRVIDNNRLVPDGTLFFPQYLQKAGYATGFIGKWHMGG
;
A
#
# COMPACT_ATOMS: atom_id res chain seq x y z
N MET A 1 -4.38 9.85 -6.29
CA MET A 1 -5.09 8.77 -5.58
C MET A 1 -4.14 7.58 -5.47
N PHE A 2 -4.11 6.93 -4.32
CA PHE A 2 -3.37 5.68 -4.08
C PHE A 2 -4.38 4.56 -3.82
N ILE A 3 -4.26 3.43 -4.51
CA ILE A 3 -5.13 2.26 -4.34
C ILE A 3 -4.26 1.08 -3.95
N LEU A 4 -4.59 0.42 -2.86
CA LEU A 4 -3.91 -0.76 -2.35
C LEU A 4 -4.87 -1.95 -2.34
N SER A 5 -4.56 -2.99 -3.09
CA SER A 5 -5.25 -4.28 -3.01
C SER A 5 -4.61 -5.12 -1.91
N ASP A 6 -5.43 -5.62 -0.98
CA ASP A 6 -4.96 -6.46 0.13
C ASP A 6 -4.80 -7.90 -0.34
N ASP A 7 -3.67 -8.52 0.00
CA ASP A 7 -3.37 -9.94 -0.28
C ASP A 7 -3.51 -10.35 -1.76
N HIS A 8 -3.24 -9.42 -2.68
CA HIS A 8 -3.34 -9.66 -4.11
C HIS A 8 -1.99 -10.16 -4.65
N ARG A 9 -1.95 -11.36 -5.20
CA ARG A 9 -0.76 -11.90 -5.86
C ARG A 9 -0.40 -11.05 -7.08
N TYR A 10 0.90 -10.87 -7.29
CA TYR A 10 1.44 -10.11 -8.42
C TYR A 10 0.91 -10.60 -9.78
N ASP A 11 0.85 -11.93 -9.97
CA ASP A 11 0.45 -12.56 -11.23
C ASP A 11 -1.08 -12.76 -11.37
N ALA A 12 -1.88 -12.37 -10.39
CA ALA A 12 -3.35 -12.49 -10.43
C ALA A 12 -4.01 -11.31 -11.16
N MET A 13 -3.54 -11.03 -12.36
CA MET A 13 -4.07 -10.00 -13.27
C MET A 13 -4.13 -10.54 -14.69
N SER A 14 -5.19 -10.21 -15.44
CA SER A 14 -5.40 -10.79 -16.78
C SER A 14 -4.31 -10.39 -17.77
N PHE A 15 -3.78 -9.18 -17.71
CA PHE A 15 -2.69 -8.77 -18.60
C PHE A 15 -1.36 -9.50 -18.34
N LEU A 16 -1.22 -10.19 -17.20
CA LEU A 16 -0.08 -11.09 -16.90
C LEU A 16 -0.36 -12.56 -17.26
N GLY A 17 -1.48 -12.84 -17.91
CA GLY A 17 -1.82 -14.19 -18.38
C GLY A 17 -2.42 -15.11 -17.31
N HIS A 18 -2.99 -14.55 -16.24
CA HIS A 18 -3.65 -15.37 -15.21
C HIS A 18 -4.88 -16.09 -15.80
N GLN A 19 -5.02 -17.39 -15.49
CA GLN A 19 -6.01 -18.26 -16.13
C GLN A 19 -7.47 -17.92 -15.77
N PHE A 20 -7.71 -17.35 -14.59
CA PHE A 20 -9.07 -17.13 -14.05
C PHE A 20 -9.34 -15.67 -13.66
N ALA A 21 -8.31 -14.84 -13.51
CA ALA A 21 -8.50 -13.45 -13.14
C ALA A 21 -8.95 -12.64 -14.36
N GLU A 22 -10.04 -11.91 -14.18
CA GLU A 22 -10.53 -10.93 -15.14
C GLU A 22 -10.40 -9.54 -14.52
N THR A 23 -9.39 -8.78 -14.96
CA THR A 23 -9.05 -7.47 -14.39
C THR A 23 -8.99 -6.38 -15.46
N PRO A 24 -10.10 -6.13 -16.23
CA PRO A 24 -10.06 -5.25 -17.40
C PRO A 24 -9.69 -3.80 -17.06
N HIS A 25 -10.05 -3.31 -15.88
CA HIS A 25 -9.69 -1.96 -15.45
C HIS A 25 -8.21 -1.84 -15.04
N LEU A 26 -7.63 -2.87 -14.40
CA LEU A 26 -6.19 -2.92 -14.13
C LEU A 26 -5.39 -3.06 -15.43
N ASP A 27 -5.88 -3.86 -16.36
CA ASP A 27 -5.27 -4.02 -17.69
C ASP A 27 -5.25 -2.67 -18.44
N SER A 28 -6.35 -1.90 -18.34
CA SER A 28 -6.42 -0.56 -18.92
C SER A 28 -5.44 0.40 -18.25
N LEU A 29 -5.26 0.33 -16.92
CA LEU A 29 -4.25 1.12 -16.22
C LEU A 29 -2.84 0.73 -16.66
N ALA A 30 -2.56 -0.56 -16.79
CA ALA A 30 -1.25 -1.06 -17.23
C ALA A 30 -0.92 -0.61 -18.66
N SER A 31 -1.90 -0.65 -19.58
CA SER A 31 -1.71 -0.26 -20.98
C SER A 31 -1.56 1.25 -21.19
N ASN A 32 -2.13 2.07 -20.32
CA ASN A 32 -2.08 3.53 -20.39
C ASN A 32 -1.11 4.18 -19.40
N GLY A 33 -0.41 3.37 -18.60
CA GLY A 33 0.50 3.79 -17.56
C GLY A 33 1.82 3.07 -17.59
N VAL A 34 2.40 2.87 -16.41
CA VAL A 34 3.64 2.13 -16.22
C VAL A 34 3.40 0.95 -15.31
N HIS A 35 3.74 -0.25 -15.77
CA HIS A 35 3.78 -1.46 -14.96
C HIS A 35 5.20 -1.69 -14.44
N PHE A 36 5.37 -1.75 -13.12
CA PHE A 36 6.65 -2.04 -12.49
C PHE A 36 6.80 -3.56 -12.34
N GLU A 37 7.65 -4.17 -13.15
CA GLU A 37 7.90 -5.62 -13.10
C GLU A 37 8.66 -6.04 -11.84
N ASN A 38 9.48 -5.15 -11.29
CA ASN A 38 10.33 -5.41 -10.13
C ASN A 38 10.04 -4.42 -9.00
N ALA A 39 8.87 -4.57 -8.38
CA ALA A 39 8.51 -3.83 -7.17
C ALA A 39 8.61 -4.76 -5.95
N PHE A 40 9.20 -4.27 -4.87
CA PHE A 40 9.47 -5.07 -3.68
C PHE A 40 8.85 -4.42 -2.45
N VAL A 41 8.31 -5.23 -1.56
CA VAL A 41 7.81 -4.81 -0.25
C VAL A 41 8.86 -5.11 0.82
N THR A 42 9.02 -4.21 1.79
CA THR A 42 10.01 -4.37 2.86
C THR A 42 9.66 -5.48 3.84
N THR A 43 8.37 -5.64 4.14
CA THR A 43 7.83 -6.71 4.98
C THR A 43 6.44 -7.07 4.47
N SER A 44 6.28 -8.30 3.99
CA SER A 44 5.05 -8.82 3.34
C SER A 44 3.97 -9.21 4.37
N LEU A 45 3.64 -8.29 5.27
CA LEU A 45 2.54 -8.42 6.24
C LEU A 45 1.70 -7.15 6.23
N CYS A 46 0.41 -7.27 6.56
CA CYS A 46 -0.57 -6.18 6.48
C CYS A 46 -0.10 -4.91 7.18
N SER A 47 0.06 -4.94 8.51
CA SER A 47 0.41 -3.76 9.30
C SER A 47 1.80 -3.20 8.97
N PRO A 48 2.88 -4.00 8.90
CA PRO A 48 4.20 -3.51 8.53
C PRO A 48 4.26 -2.87 7.15
N SER A 49 3.63 -3.48 6.15
CA SER A 49 3.59 -2.95 4.79
C SER A 49 2.84 -1.61 4.74
N ARG A 50 1.70 -1.51 5.41
CA ARG A 50 0.90 -0.28 5.49
C ARG A 50 1.66 0.84 6.20
N ALA A 51 2.35 0.52 7.30
CA ALA A 51 3.21 1.46 8.01
C ALA A 51 4.35 1.96 7.11
N SER A 52 5.02 1.07 6.37
CA SER A 52 6.07 1.46 5.42
C SER A 52 5.53 2.39 4.32
N ILE A 53 4.37 2.08 3.74
CA ILE A 53 3.74 2.91 2.72
C ILE A 53 3.41 4.31 3.25
N LEU A 54 2.81 4.38 4.45
CA LEU A 54 2.33 5.64 5.01
C LEU A 54 3.43 6.52 5.59
N THR A 55 4.53 5.92 6.07
CA THR A 55 5.64 6.65 6.69
C THR A 55 6.82 6.88 5.75
N GLY A 56 6.95 6.09 4.69
CA GLY A 56 8.16 6.06 3.85
C GLY A 56 9.37 5.44 4.56
N LEU A 57 9.17 4.73 5.67
CA LEU A 57 10.24 4.16 6.48
C LEU A 57 10.32 2.64 6.34
N TYR A 58 11.49 2.08 6.56
CA TYR A 58 11.68 0.65 6.71
C TYR A 58 11.13 0.15 8.05
N THR A 59 10.77 -1.13 8.12
CA THR A 59 10.14 -1.77 9.29
C THR A 59 10.93 -1.56 10.59
N PHE A 60 12.25 -1.65 10.55
CA PHE A 60 13.10 -1.42 11.74
C PHE A 60 13.05 0.04 12.25
N ARG A 61 12.66 1.00 11.40
CA ARG A 61 12.53 2.41 11.74
C ARG A 61 11.15 2.75 12.31
N HIS A 62 10.07 2.31 11.65
CA HIS A 62 8.71 2.57 12.13
C HIS A 62 8.26 1.58 13.22
N ARG A 63 8.99 0.47 13.46
CA ARG A 63 8.81 -0.51 14.54
C ARG A 63 7.50 -1.32 14.51
N VAL A 64 6.71 -1.21 13.48
CA VAL A 64 5.54 -2.08 13.26
C VAL A 64 6.05 -3.34 12.58
N ILE A 65 6.47 -4.32 13.37
CA ILE A 65 7.18 -5.52 12.87
C ILE A 65 6.24 -6.69 12.55
N ASP A 66 5.03 -6.66 13.10
CA ASP A 66 4.01 -7.67 12.89
C ASP A 66 2.58 -7.05 12.94
N ASN A 67 1.56 -7.87 12.76
CA ASN A 67 0.16 -7.44 12.74
C ASN A 67 -0.42 -7.11 14.13
N ASN A 68 0.31 -7.38 15.21
CA ASN A 68 -0.11 -7.12 16.59
C ASN A 68 0.55 -5.87 17.18
N ARG A 69 1.49 -5.28 16.45
CA ARG A 69 2.16 -4.06 16.89
C ARG A 69 1.41 -2.82 16.46
N LEU A 70 1.14 -1.97 17.45
CA LEU A 70 0.60 -0.64 17.20
C LEU A 70 1.67 0.28 16.61
N VAL A 71 1.21 1.26 15.85
CA VAL A 71 2.08 2.34 15.40
C VAL A 71 2.50 3.17 16.62
N PRO A 72 3.80 3.46 16.80
CA PRO A 72 4.25 4.31 17.90
C PRO A 72 3.59 5.68 17.89
N ASP A 73 3.28 6.20 19.08
CA ASP A 73 2.73 7.55 19.22
C ASP A 73 3.65 8.59 18.57
N GLY A 74 3.04 9.60 17.97
CA GLY A 74 3.75 10.64 17.27
C GLY A 74 4.32 10.27 15.90
N THR A 75 4.03 9.06 15.39
CA THR A 75 4.42 8.67 14.03
C THR A 75 3.75 9.58 13.01
N LEU A 76 4.55 10.18 12.13
CA LEU A 76 4.06 11.02 11.04
C LEU A 76 3.82 10.21 9.78
N PHE A 77 2.67 10.43 9.17
CA PHE A 77 2.27 9.82 7.90
C PHE A 77 2.28 10.86 6.77
N PHE A 78 2.58 10.43 5.55
CA PHE A 78 2.67 11.36 4.41
C PHE A 78 1.40 12.19 4.18
N PRO A 79 0.16 11.71 4.45
CA PRO A 79 -1.02 12.56 4.28
C PRO A 79 -1.01 13.82 5.16
N GLN A 80 -0.36 13.78 6.32
CA GLN A 80 -0.25 14.96 7.20
C GLN A 80 0.59 16.08 6.56
N TYR A 81 1.61 15.71 5.77
CA TYR A 81 2.39 16.69 4.99
C TYR A 81 1.57 17.26 3.84
N LEU A 82 0.77 16.44 3.18
CA LEU A 82 -0.15 16.90 2.13
C LEU A 82 -1.21 17.87 2.70
N GLN A 83 -1.77 17.56 3.87
CA GLN A 83 -2.73 18.46 4.54
C GLN A 83 -2.10 19.82 4.86
N LYS A 84 -0.86 19.83 5.36
CA LYS A 84 -0.11 21.09 5.59
C LYS A 84 0.12 21.89 4.30
N ALA A 85 0.18 21.22 3.15
CA ALA A 85 0.29 21.84 1.84
C ALA A 85 -1.07 22.22 1.22
N GLY A 86 -2.17 22.09 1.96
CA GLY A 86 -3.51 22.49 1.53
C GLY A 86 -4.32 21.42 0.82
N TYR A 87 -3.85 20.17 0.76
CA TYR A 87 -4.62 19.06 0.17
C TYR A 87 -5.68 18.54 1.14
N ALA A 88 -6.88 18.26 0.63
CA ALA A 88 -7.84 17.43 1.32
C ALA A 88 -7.42 15.97 1.19
N THR A 89 -7.39 15.23 2.31
CA THR A 89 -7.03 13.82 2.32
C THR A 89 -8.18 12.98 2.86
N GLY A 90 -8.33 11.76 2.34
CA GLY A 90 -9.30 10.79 2.81
C GLY A 90 -8.67 9.41 2.85
N PHE A 91 -9.07 8.60 3.82
CA PHE A 91 -8.68 7.19 3.93
C PHE A 91 -9.95 6.34 3.94
N ILE A 92 -10.02 5.37 3.04
CA ILE A 92 -11.15 4.45 2.92
C ILE A 92 -10.61 3.04 2.85
N GLY A 93 -11.07 2.17 3.74
CA GLY A 93 -10.68 0.76 3.75
C GLY A 93 -9.97 0.30 5.02
N LYS A 94 -9.13 -0.73 4.88
CA LYS A 94 -8.45 -1.41 5.99
C LYS A 94 -7.28 -0.59 6.54
N TRP A 95 -7.36 -0.19 7.80
CA TRP A 95 -6.28 0.48 8.53
C TRP A 95 -5.26 -0.51 9.08
N HIS A 96 -5.68 -1.38 9.99
CA HIS A 96 -4.92 -2.50 10.58
C HIS A 96 -3.57 -2.09 11.25
N MET A 97 -3.50 -0.92 11.86
CA MET A 97 -2.32 -0.43 12.59
C MET A 97 -2.67 0.12 13.97
N GLY A 98 -3.67 -0.47 14.60
CA GLY A 98 -4.24 -0.03 15.85
C GLY A 98 -5.55 0.75 15.66
N GLY A 99 -6.37 0.82 16.70
CA GLY A 99 -7.66 1.51 16.72
C GLY A 99 -7.67 2.66 17.69
#